data_fb92978923d38a004d874561bc4567f7
#
_entry.id   fb92978923d38a004d874561bc4567f7
#
_cell.length_a   1.000
_cell.length_b   1.000
_cell.length_c   1.000
_cell.angle_alpha   90.00
_cell.angle_beta   90.00
_cell.angle_gamma   90.00
#
_symmetry.space_group_name_H-M   'P 1'
#
loop_
_entity.id
_entity.type
_entity.pdbx_description
1 polymer ?
#
loop_
_entity_poly.entity_id
_entity_poly.type
_entity_poly.pdbx_seq_one_letter_code
_entity_poly.pdbx_strand_id
1 'polypeptide(L)'
;MKRRNFSVGMAFSAFGFSAIFPKKSFALGEQGQMTAVFQQLEAKAQGRLGVHVIDTATGHEFGYRSDELFMMLSSFKLLASALVLARADRGEESLTRRIRYRKQDLVPWSPVTEAYADGEGLTLAQLCHATITTSDNTAGNLILASYGGPQALTQYARQLGDKITRLDRNEPDLNTRVEGGSLDTTSPRAMAMTMNMLLLGDALSPLSRNLLRQWLLENTTGGKRLKAGTPADWTVGDKTGTNKTDANDIGILLPPQGAPVLVTAYLADSTASSQIKDATLAEVGRLTSIGIR
;
A
#
# COMPACT_ATOMS: atom_id res chain seq x y z
N MET A 1 -34.93 21.69 -66.48
CA MET A 1 -33.53 21.97 -65.99
C MET A 1 -33.39 21.34 -64.59
N LYS A 2 -32.71 20.20 -64.49
CA LYS A 2 -32.45 19.48 -63.22
C LYS A 2 -31.04 19.76 -62.76
N ARG A 3 -30.87 20.40 -61.61
CA ARG A 3 -29.57 20.58 -60.96
C ARG A 3 -29.26 19.36 -60.11
N ARG A 4 -28.15 18.69 -60.40
CA ARG A 4 -27.57 17.61 -59.57
C ARG A 4 -26.65 18.24 -58.54
N ASN A 5 -26.90 18.03 -57.28
CA ASN A 5 -25.94 18.34 -56.18
C ASN A 5 -25.05 17.13 -55.98
N PHE A 6 -23.74 17.34 -56.13
CA PHE A 6 -22.66 16.39 -55.76
C PHE A 6 -22.27 16.67 -54.30
N SER A 7 -22.51 15.71 -53.41
CA SER A 7 -21.96 15.75 -52.07
C SER A 7 -20.66 14.95 -52.06
N VAL A 8 -19.53 15.62 -51.79
CA VAL A 8 -18.24 14.98 -51.55
C VAL A 8 -18.14 14.66 -50.08
N GLY A 9 -18.17 13.38 -49.73
CA GLY A 9 -17.90 12.89 -48.38
C GLY A 9 -16.40 12.82 -48.16
N MET A 10 -15.90 13.61 -47.20
CA MET A 10 -14.53 13.51 -46.69
C MET A 10 -14.50 12.44 -45.58
N ALA A 11 -13.87 11.31 -45.86
CA ALA A 11 -13.56 10.30 -44.86
C ALA A 11 -12.28 10.72 -44.08
N PHE A 12 -12.46 11.05 -42.83
CA PHE A 12 -11.31 11.24 -41.91
C PHE A 12 -10.85 9.86 -41.41
N SER A 13 -9.72 9.39 -41.90
CA SER A 13 -9.02 8.23 -41.35
C SER A 13 -8.26 8.69 -40.11
N ALA A 14 -8.73 8.32 -38.92
CA ALA A 14 -7.99 8.49 -37.69
C ALA A 14 -6.88 7.42 -37.64
N PHE A 15 -5.66 7.78 -37.98
CA PHE A 15 -4.47 6.97 -37.67
C PHE A 15 -4.16 7.09 -36.18
N GLY A 16 -4.55 6.08 -35.41
CA GLY A 16 -4.14 5.91 -34.03
C GLY A 16 -2.64 5.54 -33.99
N PHE A 17 -1.79 6.48 -33.65
CA PHE A 17 -0.40 6.19 -33.28
C PHE A 17 -0.39 5.54 -31.89
N SER A 18 -0.42 4.21 -31.82
CA SER A 18 -0.01 3.49 -30.63
C SER A 18 1.51 3.61 -30.50
N ALA A 19 1.95 4.49 -29.62
CA ALA A 19 3.36 4.54 -29.22
C ALA A 19 3.70 3.24 -28.46
N ILE A 20 4.31 2.30 -29.16
CA ILE A 20 4.91 1.11 -28.54
C ILE A 20 6.20 1.59 -27.88
N PHE A 21 6.16 1.91 -26.60
CA PHE A 21 7.37 2.09 -25.82
C PHE A 21 8.05 0.72 -25.67
N PRO A 22 9.36 0.60 -26.02
CA PRO A 22 10.07 -0.63 -25.80
C PRO A 22 10.12 -0.91 -24.28
N LYS A 23 9.48 -1.98 -23.83
CA LYS A 23 9.69 -2.50 -22.48
C LYS A 23 11.18 -2.84 -22.37
N LYS A 24 11.95 -2.09 -21.59
CA LYS A 24 13.26 -2.53 -21.14
C LYS A 24 13.02 -3.79 -20.31
N SER A 25 13.18 -4.97 -20.93
CA SER A 25 13.27 -6.20 -20.14
C SER A 25 14.68 -6.21 -19.53
N PHE A 26 14.73 -6.34 -18.21
CA PHE A 26 15.98 -6.69 -17.53
C PHE A 26 16.55 -7.92 -18.22
N ALA A 27 17.85 -7.89 -18.54
CA ALA A 27 18.51 -9.07 -19.05
C ALA A 27 18.36 -10.20 -18.01
N LEU A 28 18.15 -11.44 -18.46
CA LEU A 28 17.98 -12.62 -17.59
C LEU A 28 19.05 -12.70 -16.48
N GLY A 29 20.25 -12.13 -16.71
CA GLY A 29 21.33 -12.01 -15.73
C GLY A 29 21.05 -11.06 -14.58
N GLU A 30 20.40 -9.92 -14.80
CA GLU A 30 20.11 -8.92 -13.76
C GLU A 30 18.99 -9.39 -12.82
N GLN A 31 17.98 -10.07 -13.35
CA GLN A 31 16.90 -10.65 -12.55
C GLN A 31 17.42 -11.79 -11.66
N GLY A 32 18.35 -12.60 -12.15
CA GLY A 32 19.01 -13.64 -11.37
C GLY A 32 19.87 -13.06 -10.24
N GLN A 33 20.59 -11.98 -10.50
CA GLN A 33 21.40 -11.29 -9.49
C GLN A 33 20.52 -10.70 -8.38
N MET A 34 19.43 -10.03 -8.73
CA MET A 34 18.51 -9.45 -7.74
C MET A 34 17.87 -10.54 -6.86
N THR A 35 17.46 -11.66 -7.46
CA THR A 35 16.95 -12.82 -6.72
C THR A 35 17.97 -13.34 -5.71
N ALA A 36 19.24 -13.49 -6.09
CA ALA A 36 20.30 -13.97 -5.20
C ALA A 36 20.50 -12.99 -4.01
N VAL A 37 20.42 -11.68 -4.25
CA VAL A 37 20.55 -10.68 -3.17
C VAL A 37 19.36 -10.79 -2.20
N PHE A 38 18.13 -10.92 -2.67
CA PHE A 38 16.97 -11.12 -1.79
C PHE A 38 17.05 -12.44 -0.99
N GLN A 39 17.57 -13.51 -1.59
CA GLN A 39 17.84 -14.77 -0.86
C GLN A 39 18.84 -14.58 0.27
N GLN A 40 19.91 -13.80 0.07
CA GLN A 40 20.88 -13.49 1.12
C GLN A 40 20.26 -12.64 2.26
N LEU A 41 19.40 -11.67 1.91
CA LEU A 41 18.65 -10.88 2.90
C LEU A 41 17.69 -11.75 3.70
N GLU A 42 16.97 -12.64 3.05
CA GLU A 42 16.07 -13.61 3.69
C GLU A 42 16.83 -14.49 4.68
N ALA A 43 17.96 -15.05 4.26
CA ALA A 43 18.78 -15.88 5.13
C ALA A 43 19.32 -15.12 6.36
N LYS A 44 19.76 -13.86 6.17
CA LYS A 44 20.21 -12.99 7.26
C LYS A 44 19.08 -12.63 8.23
N ALA A 45 17.89 -12.42 7.71
CA ALA A 45 16.70 -12.13 8.49
C ALA A 45 16.11 -13.36 9.19
N GLN A 46 16.61 -14.56 8.91
CA GLN A 46 16.11 -15.83 9.48
C GLN A 46 14.57 -15.94 9.40
N GLY A 47 14.03 -15.64 8.25
CA GLY A 47 12.59 -15.63 8.03
C GLY A 47 12.27 -15.82 6.55
N ARG A 48 11.08 -15.47 6.12
CA ARG A 48 10.61 -15.52 4.74
C ARG A 48 10.35 -14.09 4.26
N LEU A 49 11.12 -13.65 3.23
CA LEU A 49 11.05 -12.30 2.67
C LEU A 49 10.23 -12.31 1.37
N GLY A 50 9.22 -11.45 1.27
CA GLY A 50 8.47 -11.18 0.05
C GLY A 50 8.65 -9.72 -0.36
N VAL A 51 8.98 -9.47 -1.63
CA VAL A 51 9.19 -8.13 -2.18
C VAL A 51 8.53 -8.01 -3.53
N HIS A 52 7.92 -6.86 -3.80
CA HIS A 52 7.50 -6.48 -5.14
C HIS A 52 7.70 -4.99 -5.36
N VAL A 53 8.24 -4.63 -6.53
CA VAL A 53 8.57 -3.27 -6.92
C VAL A 53 7.94 -2.97 -8.27
N ILE A 54 7.36 -1.78 -8.41
CA ILE A 54 6.83 -1.25 -9.67
C ILE A 54 7.55 0.07 -9.95
N ASP A 55 8.35 0.11 -11.01
CA ASP A 55 8.83 1.36 -11.60
C ASP A 55 7.72 1.96 -12.47
N THR A 56 7.10 3.04 -12.01
CA THR A 56 5.96 3.62 -12.71
C THR A 56 6.34 4.46 -13.93
N ALA A 57 7.65 4.77 -14.12
CA ALA A 57 8.14 5.44 -15.33
C ALA A 57 8.08 4.51 -16.54
N THR A 58 8.44 3.24 -16.34
CA THR A 58 8.60 2.25 -17.41
C THR A 58 7.52 1.16 -17.38
N GLY A 59 6.81 1.03 -16.27
CA GLY A 59 5.91 -0.09 -15.99
C GLY A 59 6.68 -1.41 -15.73
N HIS A 60 8.00 -1.32 -15.48
CA HIS A 60 8.80 -2.48 -15.15
C HIS A 60 8.51 -2.95 -13.71
N GLU A 61 8.39 -4.26 -13.56
CA GLU A 61 8.15 -4.91 -12.26
C GLU A 61 9.26 -5.93 -11.99
N PHE A 62 9.72 -5.97 -10.73
CA PHE A 62 10.58 -7.03 -10.24
C PHE A 62 10.25 -7.37 -8.79
N GLY A 63 10.70 -8.53 -8.32
CA GLY A 63 10.44 -8.91 -6.95
C GLY A 63 10.97 -10.29 -6.60
N TYR A 64 10.67 -10.70 -5.37
CA TYR A 64 11.04 -11.97 -4.79
C TYR A 64 9.87 -12.51 -3.98
N ARG A 65 9.47 -13.75 -4.18
CA ARG A 65 8.26 -14.34 -3.58
C ARG A 65 7.01 -13.45 -3.72
N SER A 66 6.92 -12.75 -4.86
CA SER A 66 5.92 -11.70 -5.09
C SER A 66 4.48 -12.16 -4.98
N ASP A 67 4.21 -13.43 -5.22
CA ASP A 67 2.86 -14.03 -5.25
C ASP A 67 2.56 -14.91 -4.03
N GLU A 68 3.52 -15.06 -3.10
CA GLU A 68 3.29 -15.78 -1.85
C GLU A 68 2.48 -14.93 -0.86
N LEU A 69 1.73 -15.62 0.01
CA LEU A 69 0.89 -14.93 1.02
C LEU A 69 1.69 -14.54 2.25
N PHE A 70 1.45 -13.32 2.71
CA PHE A 70 2.00 -12.74 3.93
C PHE A 70 0.88 -12.08 4.74
N MET A 71 0.96 -12.13 6.06
CA MET A 71 0.05 -11.37 6.91
C MET A 71 0.23 -9.86 6.65
N MET A 72 -0.87 -9.15 6.47
CA MET A 72 -0.81 -7.69 6.25
C MET A 72 -0.35 -6.96 7.49
N LEU A 73 -0.71 -7.43 8.65
CA LEU A 73 -0.54 -6.65 9.88
C LEU A 73 -1.10 -5.24 9.64
N SER A 74 -0.54 -4.22 10.26
CA SER A 74 -1.02 -2.84 10.10
C SER A 74 -0.88 -2.25 8.68
N SER A 75 -0.32 -2.95 7.69
CA SER A 75 -0.32 -2.43 6.31
C SER A 75 -1.74 -2.35 5.71
N PHE A 76 -2.72 -3.13 6.22
CA PHE A 76 -4.13 -3.02 5.82
C PHE A 76 -4.72 -1.62 6.02
N LYS A 77 -4.16 -0.83 6.94
CA LYS A 77 -4.67 0.49 7.32
C LYS A 77 -4.62 1.50 6.16
N LEU A 78 -3.72 1.28 5.19
CA LEU A 78 -3.72 2.01 3.93
C LEU A 78 -5.03 1.77 3.16
N LEU A 79 -5.42 0.50 2.99
CA LEU A 79 -6.64 0.13 2.29
C LEU A 79 -7.89 0.58 3.05
N ALA A 80 -7.85 0.47 4.39
CA ALA A 80 -8.95 0.90 5.25
C ALA A 80 -9.23 2.40 5.10
N SER A 81 -8.21 3.23 5.12
CA SER A 81 -8.33 4.68 4.91
C SER A 81 -8.74 5.02 3.48
N ALA A 82 -8.21 4.28 2.48
CA ALA A 82 -8.59 4.46 1.09
C ALA A 82 -10.08 4.17 0.85
N LEU A 83 -10.66 3.17 1.51
CA LEU A 83 -12.09 2.88 1.41
C LEU A 83 -12.95 4.03 1.99
N VAL A 84 -12.53 4.63 3.10
CA VAL A 84 -13.21 5.84 3.63
C VAL A 84 -13.18 6.97 2.59
N LEU A 85 -12.02 7.21 1.99
CA LEU A 85 -11.87 8.24 0.94
C LEU A 85 -12.71 7.93 -0.29
N ALA A 86 -12.72 6.70 -0.78
CA ALA A 86 -13.52 6.28 -1.91
C ALA A 86 -15.03 6.46 -1.65
N ARG A 87 -15.49 6.19 -0.43
CA ARG A 87 -16.88 6.42 -0.02
C ARG A 87 -17.20 7.91 0.06
N ALA A 88 -16.26 8.73 0.53
CA ALA A 88 -16.42 10.19 0.56
C ALA A 88 -16.48 10.76 -0.86
N ASP A 89 -15.66 10.27 -1.79
CA ASP A 89 -15.69 10.68 -3.20
C ASP A 89 -17.04 10.38 -3.87
N ARG A 90 -17.75 9.33 -3.44
CA ARG A 90 -19.09 8.97 -3.91
C ARG A 90 -20.24 9.64 -3.16
N GLY A 91 -19.92 10.47 -2.14
CA GLY A 91 -20.95 11.11 -1.29
C GLY A 91 -21.64 10.15 -0.31
N GLU A 92 -21.14 8.94 -0.13
CA GLU A 92 -21.66 7.92 0.80
C GLU A 92 -21.14 8.11 2.23
N GLU A 93 -20.13 8.95 2.42
CA GLU A 93 -19.49 9.20 3.69
C GLU A 93 -19.03 10.66 3.78
N SER A 94 -18.83 11.16 5.01
CA SER A 94 -18.24 12.47 5.25
C SER A 94 -16.99 12.37 6.09
N LEU A 95 -15.89 12.90 5.60
CA LEU A 95 -14.63 12.96 6.33
C LEU A 95 -14.71 13.78 7.62
N THR A 96 -15.70 14.67 7.72
CA THR A 96 -15.97 15.47 8.93
C THR A 96 -16.92 14.77 9.90
N ARG A 97 -17.52 13.61 9.53
CA ARG A 97 -18.35 12.82 10.44
C ARG A 97 -17.52 12.39 11.63
N ARG A 98 -18.00 12.70 12.84
CA ARG A 98 -17.33 12.41 14.09
C ARG A 98 -17.80 11.06 14.63
N ILE A 99 -16.86 10.24 15.06
CA ILE A 99 -17.10 8.96 15.72
C ILE A 99 -16.75 9.13 17.21
N ARG A 100 -17.73 8.91 18.06
CA ARG A 100 -17.55 8.83 19.52
C ARG A 100 -17.31 7.39 19.92
N TYR A 101 -16.43 7.18 20.86
CA TYR A 101 -16.06 5.88 21.41
C TYR A 101 -15.65 6.04 22.88
N ARG A 102 -15.63 4.93 23.58
CA ARG A 102 -15.36 4.91 25.03
C ARG A 102 -14.00 4.27 25.29
N LYS A 103 -13.49 4.44 26.52
CA LYS A 103 -12.26 3.77 26.98
C LYS A 103 -12.30 2.26 26.85
N GLN A 104 -13.46 1.64 27.05
CA GLN A 104 -13.64 0.20 26.87
C GLN A 104 -13.47 -0.28 25.43
N ASP A 105 -13.56 0.62 24.44
CA ASP A 105 -13.40 0.31 23.02
C ASP A 105 -11.93 0.40 22.57
N LEU A 106 -11.05 0.87 23.47
CA LEU A 106 -9.62 0.97 23.19
C LEU A 106 -8.98 -0.42 23.15
N VAL A 107 -8.13 -0.62 22.16
CA VAL A 107 -7.30 -1.83 22.04
C VAL A 107 -5.81 -1.46 22.18
N PRO A 108 -4.91 -2.40 22.45
CA PRO A 108 -3.48 -2.11 22.58
C PRO A 108 -2.94 -1.31 21.39
N TRP A 109 -2.05 -0.35 21.67
CA TRP A 109 -1.46 0.58 20.70
C TRP A 109 -2.50 1.54 20.08
N SER A 110 -2.93 2.48 20.91
CA SER A 110 -3.91 3.52 20.54
C SER A 110 -3.40 4.93 20.90
N PRO A 111 -2.21 5.35 20.39
CA PRO A 111 -1.49 6.53 20.88
C PRO A 111 -2.21 7.86 20.63
N VAL A 112 -3.12 7.91 19.68
CA VAL A 112 -3.94 9.11 19.41
C VAL A 112 -5.33 8.98 19.99
N THR A 113 -6.01 7.85 19.74
CA THR A 113 -7.42 7.67 20.14
C THR A 113 -7.62 7.63 21.64
N GLU A 114 -6.62 7.20 22.42
CA GLU A 114 -6.71 7.16 23.89
C GLU A 114 -7.06 8.54 24.50
N ALA A 115 -6.51 9.62 23.95
CA ALA A 115 -6.74 10.98 24.45
C ALA A 115 -8.17 11.53 24.21
N TYR A 116 -8.93 10.91 23.32
CA TYR A 116 -10.26 11.38 22.90
C TYR A 116 -11.39 10.42 23.28
N ALA A 117 -11.07 9.33 23.98
CA ALA A 117 -12.07 8.38 24.49
C ALA A 117 -12.94 9.03 25.56
N ASP A 118 -14.21 8.64 25.62
CA ASP A 118 -15.27 9.19 26.49
C ASP A 118 -15.57 10.70 26.27
N GLY A 119 -15.00 11.30 25.21
CA GLY A 119 -15.18 12.70 24.85
C GLY A 119 -15.93 12.88 23.54
N GLU A 120 -15.58 13.94 22.79
CA GLU A 120 -16.17 14.23 21.49
C GLU A 120 -15.76 13.24 20.40
N GLY A 121 -14.81 12.35 20.67
CA GLY A 121 -14.25 11.44 19.69
C GLY A 121 -13.43 12.15 18.60
N LEU A 122 -13.26 11.49 17.45
CA LEU A 122 -12.49 12.00 16.33
C LEU A 122 -13.29 11.96 15.03
N THR A 123 -13.00 12.86 14.10
CA THR A 123 -13.56 12.79 12.74
C THR A 123 -12.97 11.61 11.97
N LEU A 124 -13.66 11.13 10.93
CA LEU A 124 -13.13 10.07 10.06
C LEU A 124 -11.78 10.46 9.43
N ALA A 125 -11.60 11.72 9.02
CA ALA A 125 -10.31 12.20 8.55
C ALA A 125 -9.21 12.07 9.61
N GLN A 126 -9.49 12.45 10.86
CA GLN A 126 -8.55 12.33 11.98
C GLN A 126 -8.24 10.86 12.31
N LEU A 127 -9.22 9.96 12.24
CA LEU A 127 -9.02 8.52 12.43
C LEU A 127 -8.16 7.91 11.30
N CYS A 128 -8.41 8.28 10.04
CA CYS A 128 -7.57 7.86 8.91
C CYS A 128 -6.14 8.36 9.06
N HIS A 129 -5.96 9.62 9.44
CA HIS A 129 -4.64 10.18 9.71
C HIS A 129 -3.93 9.42 10.84
N ALA A 130 -4.58 9.24 11.99
CA ALA A 130 -4.00 8.54 13.14
C ALA A 130 -3.59 7.10 12.80
N THR A 131 -4.46 6.35 12.11
CA THR A 131 -4.21 4.95 11.79
C THR A 131 -3.07 4.77 10.78
N ILE A 132 -2.84 5.73 9.88
CA ILE A 132 -1.71 5.71 8.94
C ILE A 132 -0.43 6.19 9.63
N THR A 133 -0.45 7.39 10.25
CA THR A 133 0.77 8.06 10.70
C THR A 133 1.37 7.48 11.97
N THR A 134 0.55 6.98 12.90
CA THR A 134 1.00 6.39 14.17
C THR A 134 0.66 4.91 14.31
N SER A 135 -0.01 4.36 13.30
CA SER A 135 -0.51 2.98 13.32
C SER A 135 -1.53 2.70 14.43
N ASP A 136 -2.32 3.70 14.85
CA ASP A 136 -3.33 3.57 15.91
C ASP A 136 -4.34 2.45 15.58
N ASN A 137 -4.44 1.46 16.49
CA ASN A 137 -5.25 0.26 16.28
C ASN A 137 -6.74 0.53 16.51
N THR A 138 -7.08 1.31 17.53
CA THR A 138 -8.49 1.68 17.78
C THR A 138 -9.01 2.53 16.62
N ALA A 139 -8.22 3.47 16.11
CA ALA A 139 -8.59 4.23 14.91
C ALA A 139 -8.88 3.29 13.72
N GLY A 140 -8.03 2.28 13.51
CA GLY A 140 -8.23 1.26 12.48
C GLY A 140 -9.56 0.52 12.64
N ASN A 141 -9.87 0.05 13.85
CA ASN A 141 -11.12 -0.66 14.15
C ASN A 141 -12.36 0.25 13.97
N LEU A 142 -12.28 1.51 14.41
CA LEU A 142 -13.36 2.49 14.24
C LEU A 142 -13.64 2.79 12.76
N ILE A 143 -12.59 2.87 11.94
CA ILE A 143 -12.74 3.00 10.49
C ILE A 143 -13.39 1.77 9.89
N LEU A 144 -12.91 0.56 10.22
CA LEU A 144 -13.51 -0.69 9.75
C LEU A 144 -15.00 -0.75 10.10
N ALA A 145 -15.35 -0.46 11.35
CA ALA A 145 -16.74 -0.44 11.81
C ALA A 145 -17.61 0.56 11.05
N SER A 146 -17.05 1.68 10.58
CA SER A 146 -17.79 2.75 9.91
C SER A 146 -18.41 2.35 8.57
N TYR A 147 -17.91 1.28 7.94
CA TYR A 147 -18.37 0.82 6.63
C TYR A 147 -18.68 -0.69 6.55
N GLY A 148 -18.83 -1.39 7.69
CA GLY A 148 -19.28 -2.78 7.72
C GLY A 148 -18.20 -3.82 7.98
N GLY A 149 -17.04 -3.41 8.52
CA GLY A 149 -16.01 -4.32 9.03
C GLY A 149 -15.01 -4.85 8.00
N PRO A 150 -14.21 -5.85 8.40
CA PRO A 150 -13.15 -6.43 7.57
C PRO A 150 -13.62 -6.94 6.21
N GLN A 151 -14.80 -7.55 6.15
CA GLN A 151 -15.36 -8.10 4.91
C GLN A 151 -15.62 -7.01 3.86
N ALA A 152 -16.03 -5.81 4.28
CA ALA A 152 -16.23 -4.69 3.36
C ALA A 152 -14.89 -4.22 2.76
N LEU A 153 -13.81 -4.24 3.53
CA LEU A 153 -12.47 -3.97 3.01
C LEU A 153 -12.04 -5.04 1.98
N THR A 154 -12.30 -6.31 2.26
CA THR A 154 -12.03 -7.40 1.30
C THR A 154 -12.82 -7.21 0.01
N GLN A 155 -14.10 -6.83 0.10
CA GLN A 155 -14.92 -6.52 -1.07
C GLN A 155 -14.36 -5.32 -1.86
N TYR A 156 -13.89 -4.29 -1.18
CA TYR A 156 -13.25 -3.14 -1.81
C TYR A 156 -11.98 -3.55 -2.57
N ALA A 157 -11.13 -4.40 -1.99
CA ALA A 157 -9.98 -4.95 -2.71
C ALA A 157 -10.42 -5.66 -4.01
N ARG A 158 -11.52 -6.45 -3.97
CA ARG A 158 -12.09 -7.10 -5.18
C ARG A 158 -12.55 -6.09 -6.23
N GLN A 159 -13.15 -4.97 -5.82
CA GLN A 159 -13.56 -3.88 -6.72
C GLN A 159 -12.36 -3.22 -7.41
N LEU A 160 -11.21 -3.14 -6.73
CA LEU A 160 -9.94 -2.68 -7.27
C LEU A 160 -9.23 -3.72 -8.17
N GLY A 161 -9.80 -4.91 -8.35
CA GLY A 161 -9.23 -5.99 -9.13
C GLY A 161 -8.30 -6.94 -8.35
N ASP A 162 -8.06 -6.68 -7.08
CA ASP A 162 -7.24 -7.52 -6.20
C ASP A 162 -8.03 -8.74 -5.73
N LYS A 163 -7.68 -9.91 -6.25
CA LYS A 163 -8.33 -11.19 -5.95
C LYS A 163 -7.67 -11.93 -4.77
N ILE A 164 -6.57 -11.42 -4.26
CA ILE A 164 -5.71 -12.08 -3.28
C ILE A 164 -5.94 -11.52 -1.87
N THR A 165 -5.82 -10.20 -1.70
CA THR A 165 -5.88 -9.53 -0.41
C THR A 165 -7.21 -9.82 0.29
N ARG A 166 -7.14 -10.20 1.57
CA ARG A 166 -8.30 -10.39 2.42
C ARG A 166 -8.04 -9.90 3.85
N LEU A 167 -9.02 -9.28 4.44
CA LEU A 167 -9.08 -8.95 5.86
C LEU A 167 -10.29 -9.67 6.47
N ASP A 168 -10.06 -10.36 7.56
CA ASP A 168 -11.06 -11.22 8.19
C ASP A 168 -11.36 -10.80 9.62
N ARG A 169 -10.39 -10.19 10.30
CA ARG A 169 -10.44 -9.87 11.73
C ARG A 169 -10.10 -8.39 11.98
N ASN A 170 -10.42 -7.95 13.18
CA ASN A 170 -10.05 -6.62 13.69
C ASN A 170 -8.70 -6.67 14.42
N GLU A 171 -8.16 -5.49 14.77
CA GLU A 171 -7.09 -5.37 15.74
C GLU A 171 -7.56 -5.77 17.15
N PRO A 172 -6.79 -6.49 17.97
CA PRO A 172 -5.43 -6.95 17.66
C PRO A 172 -5.35 -8.35 17.01
N ASP A 173 -6.47 -9.06 16.82
CA ASP A 173 -6.52 -10.47 16.46
C ASP A 173 -5.91 -10.76 15.08
N LEU A 174 -6.02 -9.81 14.14
CA LEU A 174 -5.43 -9.91 12.80
C LEU A 174 -3.90 -10.07 12.81
N ASN A 175 -3.23 -9.77 13.93
CA ASN A 175 -1.77 -9.92 14.08
C ASN A 175 -1.36 -11.33 14.55
N THR A 176 -2.31 -12.20 14.81
CA THR A 176 -2.06 -13.58 15.26
C THR A 176 -2.19 -14.55 14.09
N ARG A 177 -1.11 -15.26 13.78
CA ARG A 177 -1.11 -16.28 12.72
C ARG A 177 -2.04 -17.44 13.09
N VAL A 178 -2.83 -17.87 12.12
CA VAL A 178 -3.62 -19.10 12.21
C VAL A 178 -2.88 -20.19 11.44
N GLU A 179 -2.61 -21.31 12.07
CA GLU A 179 -1.91 -22.43 11.46
C GLU A 179 -2.68 -22.95 10.24
N GLY A 180 -1.96 -23.11 9.11
CA GLY A 180 -2.56 -23.51 7.83
C GLY A 180 -3.53 -22.51 7.22
N GLY A 181 -3.72 -21.33 7.84
CA GLY A 181 -4.69 -20.32 7.43
C GLY A 181 -4.10 -19.20 6.55
N SER A 182 -4.99 -18.58 5.80
CA SER A 182 -4.69 -17.41 4.96
C SER A 182 -5.44 -16.15 5.42
N LEU A 183 -5.85 -16.10 6.70
CA LEU A 183 -6.58 -14.96 7.23
C LEU A 183 -5.70 -13.72 7.28
N ASP A 184 -6.28 -12.56 6.94
CA ASP A 184 -5.65 -11.24 7.01
C ASP A 184 -4.37 -11.13 6.19
N THR A 185 -4.35 -11.75 5.01
CA THR A 185 -3.17 -11.84 4.14
C THR A 185 -3.33 -11.08 2.83
N THR A 186 -2.18 -10.80 2.25
CA THR A 186 -2.00 -10.30 0.88
C THR A 186 -0.77 -10.98 0.26
N SER A 187 -0.51 -10.72 -1.02
CA SER A 187 0.81 -10.97 -1.61
C SER A 187 1.52 -9.64 -1.91
N PRO A 188 2.87 -9.61 -1.95
CA PRO A 188 3.60 -8.38 -2.30
C PRO A 188 3.11 -7.75 -3.61
N ARG A 189 2.93 -8.54 -4.66
CA ARG A 189 2.40 -8.07 -5.95
C ARG A 189 0.98 -7.52 -5.83
N ALA A 190 0.06 -8.24 -5.19
CA ALA A 190 -1.32 -7.80 -5.07
C ALA A 190 -1.41 -6.44 -4.36
N MET A 191 -0.70 -6.28 -3.25
CA MET A 191 -0.65 -5.01 -2.52
C MET A 191 -0.02 -3.89 -3.36
N ALA A 192 1.07 -4.14 -4.09
CA ALA A 192 1.71 -3.14 -4.94
C ALA A 192 0.78 -2.67 -6.07
N MET A 193 0.07 -3.59 -6.73
CA MET A 193 -0.92 -3.27 -7.76
C MET A 193 -2.09 -2.47 -7.19
N THR A 194 -2.59 -2.84 -6.01
CA THR A 194 -3.64 -2.09 -5.32
C THR A 194 -3.16 -0.68 -4.93
N MET A 195 -1.94 -0.54 -4.42
CA MET A 195 -1.34 0.77 -4.16
C MET A 195 -1.23 1.61 -5.43
N ASN A 196 -0.88 1.01 -6.57
CA ASN A 196 -0.81 1.72 -7.84
C ASN A 196 -2.17 2.33 -8.22
N MET A 197 -3.26 1.55 -8.13
CA MET A 197 -4.61 2.04 -8.38
C MET A 197 -5.02 3.17 -7.43
N LEU A 198 -4.66 3.07 -6.15
CA LEU A 198 -5.04 4.04 -5.11
C LEU A 198 -4.21 5.31 -5.13
N LEU A 199 -2.90 5.22 -5.36
CA LEU A 199 -1.97 6.34 -5.21
C LEU A 199 -1.65 7.05 -6.52
N LEU A 200 -1.78 6.38 -7.65
CA LEU A 200 -1.38 6.89 -8.97
C LEU A 200 -2.49 6.77 -10.03
N GLY A 201 -3.36 5.75 -9.90
CA GLY A 201 -4.49 5.51 -10.79
C GLY A 201 -5.71 6.39 -10.46
N ASP A 202 -6.87 5.96 -10.90
CA ASP A 202 -8.15 6.69 -10.85
C ASP A 202 -9.16 6.11 -9.85
N ALA A 203 -8.72 5.19 -8.96
CA ALA A 203 -9.58 4.60 -7.94
C ALA A 203 -10.07 5.60 -6.88
N LEU A 204 -9.39 6.73 -6.74
CA LEU A 204 -9.75 7.86 -5.88
C LEU A 204 -9.76 9.16 -6.69
N SER A 205 -10.58 10.13 -6.26
CA SER A 205 -10.50 11.49 -6.79
C SER A 205 -9.09 12.07 -6.59
N PRO A 206 -8.68 13.06 -7.40
CA PRO A 206 -7.37 13.71 -7.21
C PRO A 206 -7.16 14.26 -5.79
N LEU A 207 -8.21 14.79 -5.16
CA LEU A 207 -8.16 15.30 -3.79
C LEU A 207 -7.92 14.19 -2.77
N SER A 208 -8.71 13.12 -2.82
CA SER A 208 -8.60 11.97 -1.93
C SER A 208 -7.28 11.24 -2.10
N ARG A 209 -6.80 11.07 -3.33
CA ARG A 209 -5.50 10.49 -3.64
C ARG A 209 -4.35 11.30 -3.04
N ASN A 210 -4.39 12.62 -3.18
CA ASN A 210 -3.38 13.50 -2.59
C ASN A 210 -3.41 13.43 -1.06
N LEU A 211 -4.59 13.38 -0.45
CA LEU A 211 -4.74 13.27 1.00
C LEU A 211 -4.17 11.93 1.53
N LEU A 212 -4.45 10.81 0.84
CA LEU A 212 -3.88 9.50 1.19
C LEU A 212 -2.36 9.50 1.10
N ARG A 213 -1.80 10.09 0.03
CA ARG A 213 -0.34 10.23 -0.14
C ARG A 213 0.26 11.10 0.96
N GLN A 214 -0.37 12.21 1.32
CA GLN A 214 0.07 13.08 2.40
C GLN A 214 0.16 12.31 3.72
N TRP A 215 -0.87 11.55 4.10
CA TRP A 215 -0.85 10.74 5.32
C TRP A 215 0.28 9.71 5.34
N LEU A 216 0.59 9.08 4.18
CA LEU A 216 1.74 8.18 4.08
C LEU A 216 3.07 8.90 4.26
N LEU A 217 3.22 10.11 3.70
CA LEU A 217 4.42 10.94 3.86
C LEU A 217 4.64 11.38 5.31
N GLU A 218 3.56 11.57 6.06
CA GLU A 218 3.55 11.95 7.47
C GLU A 218 3.73 10.76 8.43
N ASN A 219 3.88 9.51 7.92
CA ASN A 219 4.08 8.34 8.76
C ASN A 219 5.34 8.47 9.62
N THR A 220 5.18 8.19 10.92
CA THR A 220 6.25 8.26 11.92
C THR A 220 6.87 6.92 12.26
N THR A 221 6.30 5.81 11.77
CA THR A 221 6.68 4.45 12.18
C THR A 221 7.71 3.79 11.25
N GLY A 222 7.94 4.34 10.04
CA GLY A 222 8.78 3.75 8.99
C GLY A 222 10.25 4.18 8.97
N GLY A 223 10.68 5.06 9.88
CA GLY A 223 12.00 5.71 9.82
C GLY A 223 13.21 4.79 9.85
N LYS A 224 13.04 3.50 10.20
CA LYS A 224 14.13 2.50 10.25
C LYS A 224 14.05 1.45 9.12
N ARG A 225 13.06 1.52 8.26
CA ARG A 225 12.76 0.53 7.21
C ARG A 225 13.03 1.08 5.82
N LEU A 226 12.10 0.98 4.88
CA LEU A 226 12.28 1.45 3.49
C LEU A 226 12.93 2.83 3.44
N LYS A 227 12.43 3.76 4.24
CA LYS A 227 12.95 5.14 4.32
C LYS A 227 14.44 5.21 4.68
N ALA A 228 14.90 4.37 5.60
CA ALA A 228 16.31 4.37 6.04
C ALA A 228 17.28 3.90 4.94
N GLY A 229 16.82 3.09 3.99
CA GLY A 229 17.64 2.60 2.89
C GLY A 229 17.53 3.43 1.61
N THR A 230 16.49 4.24 1.50
CA THR A 230 16.27 5.11 0.35
C THR A 230 17.21 6.32 0.39
N PRO A 231 17.76 6.82 -0.74
CA PRO A 231 18.61 8.00 -0.76
C PRO A 231 17.97 9.20 -0.06
N ALA A 232 18.77 10.00 0.63
CA ALA A 232 18.29 11.11 1.47
C ALA A 232 17.58 12.24 0.70
N ASP A 233 17.79 12.33 -0.58
CA ASP A 233 17.13 13.30 -1.49
C ASP A 233 15.78 12.79 -2.03
N TRP A 234 15.40 11.56 -1.72
CA TRP A 234 14.09 11.02 -2.06
C TRP A 234 13.09 11.23 -0.92
N THR A 235 11.84 11.43 -1.27
CA THR A 235 10.75 11.46 -0.29
C THR A 235 10.07 10.09 -0.24
N VAL A 236 9.81 9.59 0.96
CA VAL A 236 9.19 8.27 1.18
C VAL A 236 7.90 8.43 1.96
N GLY A 237 6.80 7.94 1.40
CA GLY A 237 5.53 7.75 2.09
C GLY A 237 5.28 6.27 2.28
N ASP A 238 5.08 5.82 3.53
CA ASP A 238 5.00 4.40 3.82
C ASP A 238 3.95 4.04 4.86
N LYS A 239 3.64 2.74 4.94
CA LYS A 239 2.87 2.14 6.02
C LYS A 239 3.50 0.86 6.49
N THR A 240 3.85 0.83 7.77
CA THR A 240 4.47 -0.33 8.41
C THR A 240 3.44 -1.32 8.97
N GLY A 241 3.87 -2.57 9.15
CA GLY A 241 3.20 -3.60 9.93
C GLY A 241 4.20 -4.33 10.82
N THR A 242 3.83 -4.69 12.05
CA THR A 242 4.75 -5.33 13.00
C THR A 242 4.02 -6.22 13.98
N ASN A 243 4.54 -7.43 14.18
CA ASN A 243 4.26 -8.27 15.33
C ASN A 243 5.59 -8.87 15.86
N LYS A 244 5.51 -9.91 16.69
CA LYS A 244 6.70 -10.52 17.29
C LYS A 244 7.68 -11.08 16.25
N THR A 245 7.19 -11.75 15.23
CA THR A 245 7.99 -12.48 14.22
C THR A 245 8.02 -11.80 12.86
N ASP A 246 7.04 -10.96 12.56
CA ASP A 246 6.86 -10.38 11.23
C ASP A 246 7.08 -8.87 11.24
N ALA A 247 7.64 -8.34 10.16
CA ALA A 247 7.83 -6.92 9.94
C ALA A 247 7.56 -6.59 8.46
N ASN A 248 6.68 -5.63 8.20
CA ASN A 248 6.30 -5.21 6.86
C ASN A 248 6.55 -3.72 6.68
N ASP A 249 6.80 -3.33 5.44
CA ASP A 249 6.77 -1.94 5.03
C ASP A 249 6.34 -1.85 3.57
N ILE A 250 5.34 -1.02 3.29
CA ILE A 250 4.82 -0.78 1.96
C ILE A 250 4.83 0.72 1.69
N GLY A 251 5.33 1.15 0.53
CA GLY A 251 5.54 2.56 0.32
C GLY A 251 5.54 3.03 -1.13
N ILE A 252 5.43 4.35 -1.26
CA ILE A 252 5.69 5.12 -2.46
C ILE A 252 6.98 5.90 -2.26
N LEU A 253 7.95 5.68 -3.13
CA LEU A 253 9.23 6.36 -3.14
C LEU A 253 9.20 7.41 -4.26
N LEU A 254 9.50 8.63 -3.91
CA LEU A 254 9.46 9.79 -4.79
C LEU A 254 10.89 10.30 -5.03
N PRO A 255 11.51 9.96 -6.16
CA PRO A 255 12.81 10.52 -6.52
C PRO A 255 12.69 12.03 -6.76
N PRO A 256 13.77 12.80 -6.60
CA PRO A 256 13.76 14.24 -6.86
C PRO A 256 13.45 14.58 -8.33
N GLN A 257 13.71 13.64 -9.22
CA GLN A 257 13.35 13.69 -10.64
C GLN A 257 12.87 12.33 -11.11
N GLY A 258 11.87 12.30 -11.98
CA GLY A 258 11.30 11.07 -12.52
C GLY A 258 9.96 10.69 -11.91
N ALA A 259 9.49 9.49 -12.20
CA ALA A 259 8.22 8.99 -11.73
C ALA A 259 8.33 8.28 -10.37
N PRO A 260 7.25 8.19 -9.62
CA PRO A 260 7.21 7.43 -8.37
C PRO A 260 7.57 5.95 -8.55
N VAL A 261 8.04 5.33 -7.47
CA VAL A 261 8.26 3.89 -7.39
C VAL A 261 7.39 3.33 -6.27
N LEU A 262 6.71 2.24 -6.53
CA LEU A 262 5.96 1.52 -5.51
C LEU A 262 6.77 0.31 -5.06
N VAL A 263 6.82 0.10 -3.76
CA VAL A 263 7.51 -1.04 -3.15
C VAL A 263 6.69 -1.62 -2.02
N THR A 264 6.62 -2.95 -1.99
CA THR A 264 6.03 -3.71 -0.89
C THR A 264 7.03 -4.74 -0.41
N ALA A 265 7.28 -4.74 0.90
CA ALA A 265 8.22 -5.64 1.54
C ALA A 265 7.58 -6.28 2.79
N TYR A 266 7.57 -7.59 2.82
CA TYR A 266 6.97 -8.41 3.88
C TYR A 266 8.02 -9.40 4.39
N LEU A 267 8.33 -9.34 5.66
CA LEU A 267 9.20 -10.31 6.32
C LEU A 267 8.37 -11.10 7.34
N ALA A 268 8.24 -12.39 7.14
CA ALA A 268 7.44 -13.29 7.97
C ALA A 268 8.29 -14.35 8.66
N ASP A 269 7.81 -14.84 9.80
CA ASP A 269 8.38 -15.96 10.55
C ASP A 269 9.85 -15.75 10.94
N SER A 270 10.29 -14.50 11.07
CA SER A 270 11.68 -14.16 11.40
C SER A 270 11.95 -14.36 12.89
N THR A 271 13.02 -15.09 13.19
CA THR A 271 13.58 -15.26 14.53
C THR A 271 14.64 -14.23 14.88
N ALA A 272 15.03 -13.39 13.91
CA ALA A 272 16.02 -12.35 14.11
C ALA A 272 15.51 -11.21 15.01
N SER A 273 16.44 -10.42 15.54
CA SER A 273 16.12 -9.23 16.33
C SER A 273 15.34 -8.20 15.50
N SER A 274 14.59 -7.32 16.16
CA SER A 274 13.89 -6.22 15.50
C SER A 274 14.83 -5.33 14.69
N GLN A 275 16.05 -5.11 15.15
CA GLN A 275 17.07 -4.35 14.44
C GLN A 275 17.45 -5.02 13.10
N ILE A 276 17.61 -6.34 13.06
CA ILE A 276 17.90 -7.07 11.82
C ILE A 276 16.69 -7.03 10.88
N LYS A 277 15.47 -7.20 11.40
CA LYS A 277 14.24 -7.08 10.60
C LYS A 277 14.12 -5.70 9.95
N ASP A 278 14.31 -4.64 10.73
CA ASP A 278 14.28 -3.26 10.21
C ASP A 278 15.37 -3.01 9.17
N ALA A 279 16.61 -3.46 9.44
CA ALA A 279 17.74 -3.33 8.51
C ALA A 279 17.52 -4.12 7.20
N THR A 280 16.83 -5.26 7.25
CA THR A 280 16.47 -6.04 6.07
C THR A 280 15.51 -5.24 5.17
N LEU A 281 14.48 -4.61 5.76
CA LEU A 281 13.54 -3.78 5.01
C LEU A 281 14.19 -2.47 4.52
N ALA A 282 15.14 -1.90 5.27
CA ALA A 282 15.94 -0.77 4.79
C ALA A 282 16.76 -1.15 3.54
N GLU A 283 17.39 -2.33 3.55
CA GLU A 283 18.14 -2.81 2.39
C GLU A 283 17.25 -3.02 1.16
N VAL A 284 15.99 -3.45 1.34
CA VAL A 284 15.01 -3.47 0.23
C VAL A 284 14.82 -2.07 -0.34
N GLY A 285 14.67 -1.03 0.50
CA GLY A 285 14.57 0.37 0.05
C GLY A 285 15.79 0.81 -0.77
N ARG A 286 17.00 0.46 -0.31
CA ARG A 286 18.25 0.77 -1.00
C ARG A 286 18.33 0.07 -2.37
N LEU A 287 18.02 -1.22 -2.43
CA LEU A 287 18.04 -2.02 -3.67
C LEU A 287 16.99 -1.52 -4.67
N THR A 288 15.80 -1.15 -4.19
CA THR A 288 14.76 -0.53 -5.01
C THR A 288 15.26 0.74 -5.68
N SER A 289 15.92 1.62 -4.93
CA SER A 289 16.43 2.90 -5.46
C SER A 289 17.56 2.75 -6.49
N ILE A 290 18.35 1.67 -6.42
CA ILE A 290 19.44 1.38 -7.37
C ILE A 290 18.92 0.68 -8.61
N GLY A 291 17.98 -0.25 -8.46
CA GLY A 291 17.46 -1.08 -9.56
C GLY A 291 16.60 -0.30 -10.57
N ILE A 292 16.33 0.99 -10.31
CA ILE A 292 15.51 1.86 -11.16
C ILE A 292 16.35 2.89 -11.94
N ARG A 293 17.64 3.00 -11.62
CA ARG A 293 18.60 3.85 -12.34
C ARG A 293 19.16 3.11 -13.54
#